data_3ab27a79d2935baebe70f733f82df850
#
_entry.id   3ab27a79d2935baebe70f733f82df850
#
_cell.length_a   1.000
_cell.length_b   1.000
_cell.length_c   1.000
_cell.angle_alpha   90.00
_cell.angle_beta   90.00
_cell.angle_gamma   90.00
#
_symmetry.space_group_name_H-M   'P 1'
#
loop_
_entity.id
_entity.type
_entity.pdbx_description
1 polymer ?
#
loop_
_entity_poly.entity_id
_entity_poly.type
_entity_poly.pdbx_seq_one_letter_code
_entity_poly.pdbx_strand_id
1 'polypeptide(L)'
;MEGRDKGNLISIITTDIELLEVFYAHTISPIAIATLTSIIMVIFIGRYHWLAGVIALVAYLIVGVVIPMWNGKRGSQKGMEFRTNFGELNSFVLDSLRGLDETIQYGQGEKRKEQMSEHSKNLAGMQESLSKMEGSQRSFTNMVILLASFGMLALTIWLYDKGAMGFEGILTCTIAMMGSFGPVVALSSLSNNLNQTLASGERVLSLLEETPLVEEILGDVETSGAESMEHEFTGAEAEHVTFAYDNEVILDNYSLKLQPGKITGIHGASGSGKSTLLKLLMRFWDVQDGSVSVDGTDVRKIPTKHLRDMESYVTQETHLFHDSIANNIAIAKPGASREEIMEAAKKASIHDFIMTLPKGYDTEVGELGDTLSGGEKQRIGIARAFLHECPLILLDEPTSNLDSLNEGIILKSLKESAKKKTVVLVSHRVSTMNVADVVYEMENGRIS
;
A
#
# COMPACT_ATOMS: atom_id res chain seq x y z
N MET A 1 1.29 8.83 -0.81
CA MET A 1 1.39 7.51 -1.47
C MET A 1 2.43 7.44 -2.59
N GLU A 2 2.84 8.52 -3.22
CA GLU A 2 3.89 8.50 -4.28
C GLU A 2 5.30 8.09 -3.77
N GLY A 3 5.57 8.12 -2.47
CA GLY A 3 6.88 7.74 -1.91
C GLY A 3 6.98 6.31 -1.34
N ARG A 4 5.89 5.53 -1.29
CA ARG A 4 5.92 4.16 -0.79
C ARG A 4 5.87 3.15 -1.94
N ASP A 5 6.70 2.11 -1.83
CA ASP A 5 6.68 0.98 -2.76
C ASP A 5 5.30 0.29 -2.71
N LYS A 6 4.61 0.23 -3.86
CA LYS A 6 3.30 -0.42 -4.01
C LYS A 6 3.32 -1.88 -3.54
N GLY A 7 4.44 -2.58 -3.74
CA GLY A 7 4.65 -3.94 -3.27
C GLY A 7 4.62 -4.04 -1.74
N ASN A 8 5.19 -3.05 -1.05
CA ASN A 8 5.17 -2.99 0.41
C ASN A 8 3.75 -2.79 0.96
N LEU A 9 2.93 -1.91 0.33
CA LEU A 9 1.54 -1.71 0.73
C LEU A 9 0.69 -2.97 0.54
N ILE A 10 0.85 -3.68 -0.57
CA ILE A 10 0.17 -4.96 -0.81
C ILE A 10 0.58 -5.98 0.26
N SER A 11 1.87 -6.07 0.60
CA SER A 11 2.37 -6.97 1.65
C SER A 11 1.76 -6.64 3.02
N ILE A 12 1.61 -5.37 3.38
CA ILE A 12 0.96 -4.95 4.63
C ILE A 12 -0.51 -5.41 4.64
N ILE A 13 -1.25 -5.16 3.57
CA ILE A 13 -2.68 -5.48 3.49
C ILE A 13 -2.93 -7.00 3.48
N THR A 14 -2.12 -7.77 2.78
CA THR A 14 -2.35 -9.22 2.64
C THR A 14 -1.70 -10.02 3.77
N THR A 15 -0.40 -9.82 4.00
CA THR A 15 0.39 -10.66 4.91
C THR A 15 0.32 -10.17 6.36
N ASP A 16 0.44 -8.87 6.60
CA ASP A 16 0.51 -8.34 7.96
C ASP A 16 -0.85 -8.36 8.64
N ILE A 17 -1.94 -8.09 7.92
CA ILE A 17 -3.30 -8.19 8.47
C ILE A 17 -3.65 -9.65 8.78
N GLU A 18 -3.29 -10.61 7.92
CA GLU A 18 -3.48 -12.04 8.17
C GLU A 18 -2.73 -12.50 9.44
N LEU A 19 -1.49 -12.02 9.64
CA LEU A 19 -0.73 -12.32 10.85
C LEU A 19 -1.38 -11.73 12.11
N LEU A 20 -2.05 -10.58 12.02
CA LEU A 20 -2.80 -10.00 13.12
C LEU A 20 -4.08 -10.78 13.44
N GLU A 21 -4.78 -11.29 12.44
CA GLU A 21 -5.94 -12.17 12.62
C GLU A 21 -5.54 -13.46 13.36
N VAL A 22 -4.46 -14.10 12.90
CA VAL A 22 -3.89 -15.31 13.52
C VAL A 22 -3.45 -15.05 14.97
N PHE A 23 -3.08 -13.82 15.33
CA PHE A 23 -2.65 -13.46 16.69
C PHE A 23 -3.69 -13.75 17.74
N TYR A 24 -4.94 -13.41 17.51
CA TYR A 24 -6.01 -13.65 18.50
C TYR A 24 -6.19 -15.15 18.77
N ALA A 25 -6.24 -15.98 17.74
CA ALA A 25 -6.44 -17.41 17.84
C ALA A 25 -5.23 -18.15 18.42
N HIS A 26 -4.03 -17.76 17.98
CA HIS A 26 -2.80 -18.50 18.26
C HIS A 26 -1.89 -17.88 19.32
N THR A 27 -2.24 -16.73 19.87
CA THR A 27 -1.45 -16.09 20.95
C THR A 27 -2.27 -15.90 22.21
N ILE A 28 -3.39 -15.20 22.16
CA ILE A 28 -4.19 -14.88 23.36
C ILE A 28 -4.79 -16.16 23.96
N SER A 29 -5.39 -16.98 23.12
CA SER A 29 -6.04 -18.23 23.57
C SER A 29 -5.06 -19.21 24.23
N PRO A 30 -3.89 -19.56 23.64
CA PRO A 30 -2.89 -20.41 24.32
C PRO A 30 -2.35 -19.82 25.62
N ILE A 31 -2.12 -18.50 25.70
CA ILE A 31 -1.69 -17.83 26.93
C ILE A 31 -2.75 -18.01 28.05
N ALA A 32 -4.01 -17.74 27.73
CA ALA A 32 -5.10 -17.85 28.68
C ALA A 32 -5.27 -19.31 29.15
N ILE A 33 -5.24 -20.28 28.23
CA ILE A 33 -5.34 -21.71 28.53
C ILE A 33 -4.17 -22.16 29.41
N ALA A 34 -2.93 -21.82 29.06
CA ALA A 34 -1.75 -22.21 29.82
C ALA A 34 -1.76 -21.61 31.23
N THR A 35 -2.15 -20.33 31.35
CA THR A 35 -2.23 -19.64 32.67
C THR A 35 -3.30 -20.28 33.53
N LEU A 36 -4.52 -20.48 33.01
CA LEU A 36 -5.62 -21.08 33.75
C LEU A 36 -5.31 -22.52 34.17
N THR A 37 -4.80 -23.33 33.24
CA THR A 37 -4.40 -24.71 33.50
C THR A 37 -3.29 -24.77 34.57
N SER A 38 -2.27 -23.91 34.49
CA SER A 38 -1.19 -23.85 35.48
C SER A 38 -1.72 -23.51 36.88
N ILE A 39 -2.61 -22.53 37.01
CA ILE A 39 -3.22 -22.16 38.28
C ILE A 39 -4.02 -23.33 38.85
N ILE A 40 -4.87 -23.97 38.05
CA ILE A 40 -5.68 -25.11 38.49
C ILE A 40 -4.77 -26.24 38.95
N MET A 41 -3.72 -26.56 38.20
CA MET A 41 -2.80 -27.66 38.53
C MET A 41 -1.94 -27.38 39.76
N VAL A 42 -1.48 -26.16 39.96
CA VAL A 42 -0.76 -25.73 41.17
C VAL A 42 -1.67 -25.92 42.42
N ILE A 43 -2.92 -25.48 42.33
CA ILE A 43 -3.91 -25.67 43.43
C ILE A 43 -4.20 -27.17 43.67
N PHE A 44 -4.39 -27.91 42.59
CA PHE A 44 -4.69 -29.35 42.65
C PHE A 44 -3.54 -30.15 43.32
N ILE A 45 -2.30 -29.95 42.87
CA ILE A 45 -1.09 -30.58 43.44
C ILE A 45 -0.84 -30.06 44.88
N GLY A 46 -1.04 -28.78 45.10
CA GLY A 46 -0.88 -28.12 46.39
C GLY A 46 -1.84 -28.62 47.49
N ARG A 47 -2.99 -29.17 47.11
CA ARG A 47 -3.93 -29.80 48.05
C ARG A 47 -3.37 -31.05 48.73
N TYR A 48 -2.46 -31.78 48.05
CA TYR A 48 -1.79 -32.96 48.65
C TYR A 48 -0.68 -32.49 49.59
N HIS A 49 0.13 -31.53 49.20
CA HIS A 49 1.13 -30.91 50.04
C HIS A 49 1.59 -29.57 49.46
N TRP A 50 1.71 -28.52 50.28
CA TRP A 50 2.05 -27.16 49.81
C TRP A 50 3.42 -27.08 49.09
N LEU A 51 4.46 -27.85 49.53
CA LEU A 51 5.75 -27.92 48.84
C LEU A 51 5.65 -28.48 47.41
N ALA A 52 4.79 -29.45 47.19
CA ALA A 52 4.54 -29.99 45.85
C ALA A 52 3.90 -28.93 44.95
N GLY A 53 2.98 -28.14 45.48
CA GLY A 53 2.41 -26.97 44.77
C GLY A 53 3.45 -25.92 44.41
N VAL A 54 4.38 -25.63 45.31
CA VAL A 54 5.50 -24.68 45.02
C VAL A 54 6.42 -25.20 43.93
N ILE A 55 6.79 -26.48 43.95
CA ILE A 55 7.62 -27.07 42.86
C ILE A 55 6.89 -27.00 41.52
N ALA A 56 5.59 -27.31 41.49
CA ALA A 56 4.79 -27.20 40.28
C ALA A 56 4.75 -25.76 39.75
N LEU A 57 4.54 -24.77 40.63
CA LEU A 57 4.54 -23.36 40.27
C LEU A 57 5.88 -22.92 39.67
N VAL A 58 6.98 -23.26 40.33
CA VAL A 58 8.33 -22.92 39.84
C VAL A 58 8.60 -23.57 38.49
N ALA A 59 8.23 -24.85 38.29
CA ALA A 59 8.41 -25.54 37.03
C ALA A 59 7.58 -24.90 35.91
N TYR A 60 6.33 -24.55 36.13
CA TYR A 60 5.50 -23.86 35.13
C TYR A 60 6.03 -22.46 34.81
N LEU A 61 6.53 -21.71 35.78
CA LEU A 61 7.17 -20.40 35.52
C LEU A 61 8.46 -20.55 34.68
N ILE A 62 9.27 -21.57 34.99
CA ILE A 62 10.49 -21.81 34.20
C ILE A 62 10.14 -22.16 32.76
N VAL A 63 9.23 -23.14 32.54
CA VAL A 63 8.88 -23.62 31.19
C VAL A 63 8.03 -22.62 30.43
N GLY A 64 7.08 -21.94 31.12
CA GLY A 64 6.12 -21.05 30.47
C GLY A 64 6.57 -19.59 30.30
N VAL A 65 7.56 -19.14 31.08
CA VAL A 65 8.01 -17.73 31.05
C VAL A 65 9.52 -17.63 30.77
N VAL A 66 10.36 -18.26 31.57
CA VAL A 66 11.81 -18.08 31.48
C VAL A 66 12.37 -18.63 30.14
N ILE A 67 11.98 -19.84 29.80
CA ILE A 67 12.45 -20.50 28.56
C ILE A 67 11.95 -19.73 27.31
N PRO A 68 10.66 -19.37 27.14
CA PRO A 68 10.18 -18.58 26.02
C PRO A 68 10.89 -17.23 25.88
N MET A 69 11.07 -16.49 26.99
CA MET A 69 11.77 -15.21 26.95
C MET A 69 13.23 -15.34 26.51
N TRP A 70 13.91 -16.39 26.95
CA TRP A 70 15.31 -16.64 26.53
C TRP A 70 15.39 -17.03 25.06
N ASN A 71 14.50 -17.91 24.61
CA ASN A 71 14.43 -18.36 23.22
C ASN A 71 14.06 -17.23 22.27
N GLY A 72 13.08 -16.40 22.63
CA GLY A 72 12.62 -15.27 21.81
C GLY A 72 13.73 -14.29 21.47
N LYS A 73 14.59 -13.93 22.45
CA LYS A 73 15.73 -13.05 22.20
C LYS A 73 16.77 -13.62 21.23
N ARG A 74 16.95 -14.94 21.18
CA ARG A 74 17.94 -15.61 20.31
C ARG A 74 17.40 -15.91 18.91
N GLY A 75 16.11 -16.20 18.79
CA GLY A 75 15.47 -16.59 17.53
C GLY A 75 15.05 -15.42 16.65
N SER A 76 14.71 -14.27 17.25
CA SER A 76 14.14 -13.11 16.56
C SER A 76 15.03 -12.59 15.43
N GLN A 77 16.32 -12.42 15.67
CA GLN A 77 17.25 -11.88 14.68
C GLN A 77 17.42 -12.80 13.46
N LYS A 78 17.61 -14.10 13.69
CA LYS A 78 17.73 -15.08 12.60
C LYS A 78 16.43 -15.26 11.81
N GLY A 79 15.30 -15.22 12.49
CA GLY A 79 13.99 -15.26 11.84
C GLY A 79 13.75 -14.06 10.95
N MET A 80 14.14 -12.85 11.38
CA MET A 80 14.05 -11.63 10.59
C MET A 80 14.97 -11.72 9.36
N GLU A 81 16.22 -12.14 9.52
CA GLU A 81 17.18 -12.32 8.43
C GLU A 81 16.66 -13.30 7.36
N PHE A 82 16.12 -14.44 7.79
CA PHE A 82 15.48 -15.40 6.87
C PHE A 82 14.35 -14.76 6.06
N ARG A 83 13.50 -13.94 6.69
CA ARG A 83 12.37 -13.26 6.01
C ARG A 83 12.82 -12.22 5.02
N THR A 84 13.84 -11.44 5.37
CA THR A 84 14.43 -10.46 4.44
C THR A 84 14.96 -11.17 3.20
N ASN A 85 15.74 -12.23 3.36
CA ASN A 85 16.26 -13.01 2.24
C ASN A 85 15.17 -13.73 1.44
N PHE A 86 14.09 -14.16 2.10
CA PHE A 86 12.92 -14.72 1.40
C PHE A 86 12.21 -13.67 0.56
N GLY A 87 12.06 -12.43 1.08
CA GLY A 87 11.54 -11.29 0.33
C GLY A 87 12.41 -10.93 -0.88
N GLU A 88 13.73 -10.93 -0.73
CA GLU A 88 14.68 -10.69 -1.82
C GLU A 88 14.58 -11.77 -2.91
N LEU A 89 14.48 -13.06 -2.53
CA LEU A 89 14.26 -14.14 -3.48
C LEU A 89 12.94 -13.95 -4.25
N ASN A 90 11.85 -13.62 -3.56
CA ASN A 90 10.57 -13.38 -4.21
C ASN A 90 10.62 -12.21 -5.20
N SER A 91 11.27 -11.11 -4.82
CA SER A 91 11.49 -9.96 -5.71
C SER A 91 12.32 -10.36 -6.93
N PHE A 92 13.41 -11.14 -6.72
CA PHE A 92 14.26 -11.63 -7.80
C PHE A 92 13.51 -12.56 -8.76
N VAL A 93 12.64 -13.44 -8.25
CA VAL A 93 11.78 -14.31 -9.07
C VAL A 93 10.80 -13.47 -9.89
N LEU A 94 10.13 -12.49 -9.27
CA LEU A 94 9.19 -11.62 -9.95
C LEU A 94 9.86 -10.79 -11.04
N ASP A 95 11.02 -10.23 -10.78
CA ASP A 95 11.81 -9.49 -11.77
C ASP A 95 12.26 -10.39 -12.92
N SER A 96 12.63 -11.65 -12.61
CA SER A 96 13.02 -12.62 -13.63
C SER A 96 11.84 -13.02 -14.53
N LEU A 97 10.63 -13.08 -13.98
CA LEU A 97 9.41 -13.34 -14.75
C LEU A 97 9.00 -12.13 -15.61
N ARG A 98 9.11 -10.91 -15.06
CA ARG A 98 8.82 -9.67 -15.80
C ARG A 98 9.81 -9.43 -16.94
N GLY A 99 11.09 -9.72 -16.71
CA GLY A 99 12.16 -9.59 -17.69
C GLY A 99 12.46 -10.91 -18.44
N LEU A 100 11.44 -11.77 -18.65
CA LEU A 100 11.64 -13.07 -19.30
C LEU A 100 12.03 -12.90 -20.78
N ASP A 101 11.40 -11.98 -21.48
CA ASP A 101 11.66 -11.70 -22.89
C ASP A 101 13.10 -11.20 -23.10
N GLU A 102 13.57 -10.30 -22.26
CA GLU A 102 14.95 -9.80 -22.27
C GLU A 102 15.93 -10.94 -21.93
N THR A 103 15.58 -11.76 -20.95
CA THR A 103 16.42 -12.91 -20.54
C THR A 103 16.60 -13.90 -21.67
N ILE A 104 15.54 -14.16 -22.45
CA ILE A 104 15.58 -15.04 -23.62
C ILE A 104 16.33 -14.36 -24.77
N GLN A 105 16.00 -13.08 -25.07
CA GLN A 105 16.62 -12.32 -26.15
C GLN A 105 18.14 -12.22 -26.03
N TYR A 106 18.64 -12.00 -24.81
CA TYR A 106 20.08 -11.87 -24.55
C TYR A 106 20.77 -13.19 -24.09
N GLY A 107 20.06 -14.32 -24.13
CA GLY A 107 20.62 -15.64 -23.80
C GLY A 107 21.08 -15.77 -22.34
N GLN A 108 20.52 -15.01 -21.40
CA GLN A 108 20.93 -14.98 -19.99
C GLN A 108 20.19 -15.99 -19.10
N GLY A 109 19.41 -16.91 -19.68
CA GLY A 109 18.59 -17.87 -18.92
C GLY A 109 19.36 -18.73 -17.93
N GLU A 110 20.49 -19.31 -18.35
CA GLU A 110 21.31 -20.15 -17.46
C GLU A 110 21.92 -19.35 -16.30
N LYS A 111 22.36 -18.11 -16.55
CA LYS A 111 22.89 -17.23 -15.51
C LYS A 111 21.82 -16.86 -14.48
N ARG A 112 20.60 -16.52 -14.93
CA ARG A 112 19.47 -16.23 -14.05
C ARG A 112 19.08 -17.44 -13.20
N LYS A 113 19.05 -18.63 -13.81
CA LYS A 113 18.79 -19.88 -13.12
C LYS A 113 19.86 -20.20 -12.05
N GLU A 114 21.14 -19.95 -12.35
CA GLU A 114 22.23 -20.12 -11.40
C GLU A 114 22.09 -19.18 -10.21
N GLN A 115 21.82 -17.90 -10.44
CA GLN A 115 21.57 -16.91 -9.39
C GLN A 115 20.36 -17.31 -8.51
N MET A 116 19.25 -17.73 -9.12
CA MET A 116 18.07 -18.20 -8.38
C MET A 116 18.40 -19.43 -7.52
N SER A 117 19.20 -20.36 -8.05
CA SER A 117 19.67 -21.55 -7.32
C SER A 117 20.56 -21.17 -6.13
N GLU A 118 21.40 -20.16 -6.29
CA GLU A 118 22.27 -19.66 -5.21
C GLU A 118 21.43 -19.00 -4.09
N HIS A 119 20.51 -18.11 -4.42
CA HIS A 119 19.59 -17.51 -3.43
C HIS A 119 18.76 -18.59 -2.71
N SER A 120 18.27 -19.59 -3.44
CA SER A 120 17.51 -20.71 -2.87
C SER A 120 18.36 -21.58 -1.93
N LYS A 121 19.62 -21.85 -2.28
CA LYS A 121 20.57 -22.60 -1.41
C LYS A 121 20.89 -21.84 -0.14
N ASN A 122 21.13 -20.54 -0.23
CA ASN A 122 21.38 -19.69 0.94
C ASN A 122 20.16 -19.70 1.88
N LEU A 123 18.96 -19.55 1.34
CA LEU A 123 17.72 -19.62 2.10
C LEU A 123 17.51 -20.98 2.77
N ALA A 124 17.81 -22.08 2.05
CA ALA A 124 17.74 -23.44 2.60
C ALA A 124 18.72 -23.63 3.77
N GLY A 125 19.94 -23.08 3.68
CA GLY A 125 20.92 -23.09 4.78
C GLY A 125 20.45 -22.30 6.01
N MET A 126 19.80 -21.15 5.81
CA MET A 126 19.19 -20.38 6.90
C MET A 126 18.04 -21.16 7.55
N GLN A 127 17.18 -21.77 6.75
CA GLN A 127 16.05 -22.60 7.24
C GLN A 127 16.57 -23.79 8.05
N GLU A 128 17.63 -24.45 7.60
CA GLU A 128 18.28 -25.55 8.35
C GLU A 128 18.81 -25.06 9.70
N SER A 129 19.46 -23.88 9.73
CA SER A 129 19.96 -23.27 10.97
C SER A 129 18.82 -22.94 11.95
N LEU A 130 17.71 -22.41 11.46
CA LEU A 130 16.51 -22.13 12.27
C LEU A 130 15.92 -23.43 12.83
N SER A 131 15.72 -24.46 12.00
CA SER A 131 15.18 -25.76 12.42
C SER A 131 16.06 -26.46 13.44
N LYS A 132 17.39 -26.39 13.31
CA LYS A 132 18.33 -26.91 14.31
C LYS A 132 18.22 -26.16 15.64
N MET A 133 18.07 -24.85 15.59
CA MET A 133 17.87 -24.03 16.78
C MET A 133 16.55 -24.38 17.50
N GLU A 134 15.46 -24.49 16.76
CA GLU A 134 14.15 -24.89 17.30
C GLU A 134 14.19 -26.30 17.90
N GLY A 135 14.83 -27.26 17.22
CA GLY A 135 15.03 -28.60 17.73
C GLY A 135 15.84 -28.64 19.03
N SER A 136 16.91 -27.86 19.13
CA SER A 136 17.69 -27.71 20.35
C SER A 136 16.89 -27.10 21.49
N GLN A 137 16.12 -26.04 21.23
CA GLN A 137 15.25 -25.40 22.21
C GLN A 137 14.20 -26.37 22.74
N ARG A 138 13.55 -27.13 21.85
CA ARG A 138 12.56 -28.16 22.22
C ARG A 138 13.17 -29.27 23.06
N SER A 139 14.38 -29.73 22.71
CA SER A 139 15.11 -30.72 23.49
C SER A 139 15.45 -30.23 24.90
N PHE A 140 15.92 -28.97 25.01
CA PHE A 140 16.20 -28.35 26.30
C PHE A 140 14.93 -28.23 27.18
N THR A 141 13.82 -27.76 26.58
CA THR A 141 12.52 -27.69 27.29
C THR A 141 12.08 -29.05 27.81
N ASN A 142 12.16 -30.10 26.99
CA ASN A 142 11.79 -31.46 27.40
C ASN A 142 12.69 -31.98 28.51
N MET A 143 14.00 -31.67 28.49
CA MET A 143 14.93 -32.02 29.57
C MET A 143 14.53 -31.36 30.89
N VAL A 144 14.17 -30.07 30.87
CA VAL A 144 13.71 -29.34 32.07
C VAL A 144 12.40 -29.95 32.61
N ILE A 145 11.46 -30.33 31.74
CA ILE A 145 10.20 -30.99 32.14
C ILE A 145 10.49 -32.34 32.80
N LEU A 146 11.40 -33.14 32.24
CA LEU A 146 11.78 -34.42 32.85
C LEU A 146 12.44 -34.21 34.22
N LEU A 147 13.36 -33.28 34.34
CA LEU A 147 13.98 -32.93 35.63
C LEU A 147 12.96 -32.47 36.67
N ALA A 148 12.01 -31.63 36.28
CA ALA A 148 10.92 -31.19 37.17
C ALA A 148 10.01 -32.36 37.60
N SER A 149 9.72 -33.28 36.69
CA SER A 149 8.92 -34.48 36.99
C SER A 149 9.63 -35.45 37.93
N PHE A 150 10.91 -35.68 37.71
CA PHE A 150 11.73 -36.48 38.64
C PHE A 150 11.94 -35.79 40.00
N GLY A 151 12.09 -34.47 40.00
CA GLY A 151 12.11 -33.67 41.24
C GLY A 151 10.82 -33.78 42.02
N MET A 152 9.66 -33.76 41.35
CA MET A 152 8.37 -33.97 41.97
C MET A 152 8.29 -35.38 42.57
N LEU A 153 8.69 -36.42 41.83
CA LEU A 153 8.70 -37.81 42.34
C LEU A 153 9.62 -37.94 43.57
N ALA A 154 10.82 -37.43 43.54
CA ALA A 154 11.76 -37.46 44.66
C ALA A 154 11.19 -36.74 45.92
N LEU A 155 10.57 -35.54 45.73
CA LEU A 155 9.95 -34.79 46.80
C LEU A 155 8.77 -35.58 47.39
N THR A 156 7.91 -36.14 46.58
CA THR A 156 6.72 -36.86 47.05
C THR A 156 7.07 -38.17 47.78
N ILE A 157 8.13 -38.87 47.37
CA ILE A 157 8.70 -40.03 48.10
C ILE A 157 9.23 -39.58 49.44
N TRP A 158 10.00 -38.48 49.49
CA TRP A 158 10.51 -37.96 50.78
C TRP A 158 9.40 -37.50 51.75
N LEU A 159 8.30 -36.93 51.22
CA LEU A 159 7.14 -36.54 52.02
C LEU A 159 6.35 -37.80 52.51
N TYR A 160 6.34 -38.84 51.73
CA TYR A 160 5.77 -40.14 52.12
C TYR A 160 6.54 -40.77 53.29
N ASP A 161 7.89 -40.82 53.18
CA ASP A 161 8.75 -41.30 54.25
C ASP A 161 8.60 -40.58 55.56
N LYS A 162 8.24 -39.28 55.51
CA LYS A 162 7.97 -38.43 56.66
C LYS A 162 6.53 -38.59 57.18
N GLY A 163 5.71 -39.42 56.54
CA GLY A 163 4.31 -39.58 56.93
C GLY A 163 3.41 -38.37 56.59
N ALA A 164 3.90 -37.39 55.82
CA ALA A 164 3.19 -36.15 55.47
C ALA A 164 2.26 -36.34 54.24
N MET A 165 2.41 -37.44 53.48
CA MET A 165 1.63 -37.73 52.26
C MET A 165 1.37 -39.24 52.15
N GLY A 166 0.20 -39.64 51.62
CA GLY A 166 -0.11 -41.06 51.27
C GLY A 166 0.49 -41.47 49.93
N PHE A 167 0.50 -42.79 49.67
CA PHE A 167 0.98 -43.35 48.38
C PHE A 167 0.19 -42.84 47.17
N GLU A 168 -1.11 -42.60 47.31
CA GLU A 168 -1.94 -41.96 46.27
C GLU A 168 -1.41 -40.58 45.87
N GLY A 169 -0.89 -39.81 46.82
CA GLY A 169 -0.30 -38.50 46.56
C GLY A 169 0.95 -38.58 45.69
N ILE A 170 1.80 -39.61 45.87
CA ILE A 170 2.99 -39.82 45.04
C ILE A 170 2.58 -40.01 43.58
N LEU A 171 1.67 -40.93 43.33
CA LEU A 171 1.19 -41.22 41.97
C LEU A 171 0.48 -40.02 41.36
N THR A 172 -0.47 -39.46 42.08
CA THR A 172 -1.29 -38.37 41.57
C THR A 172 -0.46 -37.11 41.26
N CYS A 173 0.41 -36.68 42.18
CA CYS A 173 1.22 -35.49 41.95
C CYS A 173 2.22 -35.66 40.78
N THR A 174 2.83 -36.87 40.68
CA THR A 174 3.81 -37.14 39.63
C THR A 174 3.12 -37.24 38.26
N ILE A 175 2.03 -37.97 38.13
CA ILE A 175 1.29 -38.11 36.87
C ILE A 175 0.66 -36.75 36.46
N ALA A 176 0.08 -36.03 37.42
CA ALA A 176 -0.47 -34.71 37.19
C ALA A 176 0.61 -33.71 36.67
N MET A 177 1.80 -33.74 37.27
CA MET A 177 2.92 -32.94 36.83
C MET A 177 3.38 -33.29 35.41
N MET A 178 3.54 -34.58 35.10
CA MET A 178 3.93 -35.03 33.76
C MET A 178 2.90 -34.68 32.68
N GLY A 179 1.61 -34.80 32.97
CA GLY A 179 0.54 -34.60 32.00
C GLY A 179 0.15 -33.14 31.78
N SER A 180 0.54 -32.21 32.66
CA SER A 180 0.03 -30.82 32.65
C SER A 180 0.87 -29.82 31.86
N PHE A 181 2.05 -30.21 31.37
CA PHE A 181 2.93 -29.30 30.64
C PHE A 181 2.49 -28.99 29.22
N GLY A 182 1.57 -29.75 28.62
CA GLY A 182 1.12 -29.56 27.23
C GLY A 182 0.79 -28.09 26.88
N PRO A 183 -0.16 -27.46 27.58
CA PRO A 183 -0.50 -26.05 27.36
C PRO A 183 0.67 -25.08 27.58
N VAL A 184 1.56 -25.38 28.56
CA VAL A 184 2.71 -24.52 28.88
C VAL A 184 3.81 -24.63 27.81
N VAL A 185 4.02 -25.82 27.24
CA VAL A 185 4.96 -26.03 26.11
C VAL A 185 4.48 -25.28 24.86
N ALA A 186 3.16 -25.17 24.64
CA ALA A 186 2.62 -24.39 23.55
C ALA A 186 3.06 -22.89 23.61
N LEU A 187 3.24 -22.34 24.79
CA LEU A 187 3.80 -20.99 24.97
C LEU A 187 5.25 -20.85 24.50
N SER A 188 6.03 -21.92 24.59
CA SER A 188 7.45 -21.91 24.19
C SER A 188 7.61 -21.71 22.67
N SER A 189 6.67 -22.18 21.86
CA SER A 189 6.67 -21.97 20.41
C SER A 189 6.08 -20.62 20.01
N LEU A 190 5.37 -19.96 20.92
CA LEU A 190 4.65 -18.72 20.67
C LEU A 190 5.58 -17.49 20.55
N SER A 191 6.73 -17.50 21.25
CA SER A 191 7.60 -16.32 21.34
C SER A 191 8.17 -15.88 19.99
N ASN A 192 8.39 -16.80 19.06
CA ASN A 192 8.89 -16.49 17.72
C ASN A 192 7.80 -15.80 16.87
N ASN A 193 6.55 -16.26 16.98
CA ASN A 193 5.41 -15.69 16.26
C ASN A 193 4.98 -14.34 16.84
N LEU A 194 5.07 -14.17 18.16
CA LEU A 194 4.66 -12.93 18.85
C LEU A 194 5.46 -11.71 18.36
N ASN A 195 6.78 -11.80 18.32
CA ASN A 195 7.63 -10.69 17.86
C ASN A 195 7.32 -10.28 16.41
N GLN A 196 7.02 -11.26 15.58
CA GLN A 196 6.65 -11.03 14.21
C GLN A 196 5.29 -10.36 14.07
N THR A 197 4.30 -10.83 14.80
CA THR A 197 2.96 -10.25 14.79
C THR A 197 2.96 -8.82 15.34
N LEU A 198 3.76 -8.56 16.38
CA LEU A 198 3.95 -7.20 16.91
C LEU A 198 4.60 -6.28 15.87
N ALA A 199 5.62 -6.75 15.13
CA ALA A 199 6.24 -5.96 14.06
C ALA A 199 5.26 -5.69 12.91
N SER A 200 4.41 -6.67 12.55
CA SER A 200 3.33 -6.47 11.56
C SER A 200 2.28 -5.49 12.07
N GLY A 201 1.93 -5.55 13.35
CA GLY A 201 1.02 -4.61 13.99
C GLY A 201 1.56 -3.18 13.97
N GLU A 202 2.85 -2.99 14.25
CA GLU A 202 3.50 -1.68 14.19
C GLU A 202 3.52 -1.11 12.77
N ARG A 203 3.73 -1.95 11.74
CA ARG A 203 3.64 -1.52 10.33
C ARG A 203 2.23 -1.10 9.94
N VAL A 204 1.21 -1.87 10.32
CA VAL A 204 -0.20 -1.52 10.08
C VAL A 204 -0.56 -0.23 10.83
N LEU A 205 -0.16 -0.12 12.09
CA LEU A 205 -0.41 1.08 12.90
C LEU A 205 0.28 2.31 12.30
N SER A 206 1.54 2.19 11.86
CA SER A 206 2.26 3.28 11.19
C SER A 206 1.58 3.75 9.90
N LEU A 207 0.85 2.86 9.20
CA LEU A 207 0.06 3.23 8.03
C LEU A 207 -1.22 3.97 8.42
N LEU A 208 -1.89 3.54 9.50
CA LEU A 208 -3.12 4.16 10.00
C LEU A 208 -2.86 5.53 10.66
N GLU A 209 -1.68 5.70 11.27
CA GLU A 209 -1.27 6.95 11.91
C GLU A 209 -0.57 7.92 10.94
N GLU A 210 -0.41 7.53 9.65
CA GLU A 210 0.19 8.40 8.66
C GLU A 210 -0.69 9.65 8.45
N THR A 211 -0.15 10.80 8.78
CA THR A 211 -0.81 12.08 8.52
C THR A 211 -0.75 12.39 7.04
N PRO A 212 -1.89 12.69 6.38
CA PRO A 212 -1.89 13.12 4.98
C PRO A 212 -1.04 14.38 4.79
N LEU A 213 -0.24 14.42 3.72
CA LEU A 213 0.56 15.60 3.38
C LEU A 213 -0.30 16.82 3.03
N VAL A 214 -1.52 16.57 2.56
CA VAL A 214 -2.54 17.57 2.26
C VAL A 214 -3.80 17.21 3.04
N GLU A 215 -4.25 18.11 3.90
CA GLU A 215 -5.47 17.91 4.67
C GLU A 215 -6.71 18.05 3.77
N GLU A 216 -7.65 17.11 3.91
CA GLU A 216 -8.94 17.23 3.24
C GLU A 216 -9.76 18.36 3.87
N ILE A 217 -10.21 19.32 3.06
CA ILE A 217 -11.09 20.38 3.53
C ILE A 217 -12.52 19.89 3.38
N LEU A 218 -13.11 19.53 4.52
CA LEU A 218 -14.53 19.21 4.63
C LEU A 218 -15.29 20.53 4.69
N GLY A 219 -15.98 20.87 3.61
CA GLY A 219 -16.92 22.00 3.60
C GLY A 219 -18.34 21.47 3.65
N ASP A 220 -19.18 22.02 4.53
CA ASP A 220 -20.61 21.81 4.44
C ASP A 220 -21.12 22.43 3.14
N VAL A 221 -21.76 21.62 2.32
CA VAL A 221 -22.39 22.02 1.05
C VAL A 221 -23.53 23.04 1.29
N GLU A 222 -23.90 23.28 2.56
CA GLU A 222 -25.03 24.13 2.94
C GLU A 222 -24.69 25.63 3.06
N THR A 223 -23.40 26.05 3.01
CA THR A 223 -23.07 27.48 3.20
C THR A 223 -22.72 28.26 1.94
N SER A 224 -22.55 27.63 0.79
CA SER A 224 -22.67 28.35 -0.49
C SER A 224 -24.09 28.21 -0.95
N GLY A 225 -24.91 29.23 -0.55
CA GLY A 225 -26.31 29.31 -0.88
C GLY A 225 -26.57 28.96 -2.33
N ALA A 226 -27.65 28.21 -2.53
CA ALA A 226 -28.26 27.98 -3.83
C ALA A 226 -28.81 29.31 -4.40
N GLU A 227 -27.91 30.22 -4.74
CA GLU A 227 -28.07 31.17 -5.78
C GLU A 227 -27.28 30.68 -6.96
N SER A 228 -27.96 29.97 -7.85
CA SER A 228 -27.55 29.71 -9.22
C SER A 228 -27.50 31.07 -9.98
N MET A 229 -26.59 31.93 -9.58
CA MET A 229 -26.02 32.91 -10.47
C MET A 229 -25.00 32.13 -11.28
N GLU A 230 -25.09 32.22 -12.59
CA GLU A 230 -24.04 31.79 -13.54
C GLU A 230 -22.74 32.51 -13.15
N HIS A 231 -22.01 31.93 -12.17
CA HIS A 231 -20.69 32.45 -11.81
C HIS A 231 -19.74 32.07 -12.93
N GLU A 232 -19.29 33.06 -13.67
CA GLU A 232 -18.37 32.87 -14.77
C GLU A 232 -16.98 32.54 -14.18
N PHE A 233 -16.42 31.37 -14.51
CA PHE A 233 -15.12 30.95 -14.04
C PHE A 233 -14.05 32.00 -14.37
N THR A 234 -13.33 32.49 -13.36
CA THR A 234 -12.39 33.60 -13.49
C THR A 234 -10.97 33.21 -13.86
N GLY A 235 -10.70 31.90 -13.92
CA GLY A 235 -9.36 31.36 -14.24
C GLY A 235 -8.66 30.71 -13.05
N ALA A 236 -7.37 30.46 -13.22
CA ALA A 236 -6.50 29.98 -12.15
C ALA A 236 -5.14 30.68 -12.21
N GLU A 237 -4.46 30.76 -11.07
CA GLU A 237 -3.21 31.50 -10.96
C GLU A 237 -2.26 30.81 -9.97
N ALA A 238 -1.00 30.74 -10.35
CA ALA A 238 0.10 30.43 -9.44
C ALA A 238 0.91 31.71 -9.25
N GLU A 239 1.13 32.14 -8.01
CA GLU A 239 1.80 33.39 -7.69
C GLU A 239 3.01 33.13 -6.78
N HIS A 240 4.24 33.45 -7.30
CA HIS A 240 5.50 33.28 -6.60
C HIS A 240 5.71 31.90 -5.96
N VAL A 241 5.27 30.86 -6.66
CA VAL A 241 5.27 29.48 -6.15
C VAL A 241 6.68 28.93 -6.05
N THR A 242 7.06 28.51 -4.85
CA THR A 242 8.25 27.68 -4.61
C THR A 242 7.80 26.32 -4.09
N PHE A 243 8.29 25.26 -4.73
CA PHE A 243 7.94 23.88 -4.38
C PHE A 243 9.13 22.94 -4.54
N ALA A 244 9.31 22.08 -3.53
CA ALA A 244 10.32 21.01 -3.53
C ALA A 244 9.71 19.68 -3.14
N TYR A 245 10.15 18.60 -3.79
CA TYR A 245 9.96 17.25 -3.25
C TYR A 245 11.13 16.94 -2.31
N ASP A 246 10.85 16.66 -1.06
CA ASP A 246 11.86 16.50 -0.01
C ASP A 246 12.84 17.68 0.02
N ASN A 247 14.04 17.52 -0.52
CA ASN A 247 15.09 18.58 -0.57
C ASN A 247 15.39 19.05 -2.00
N GLU A 248 14.69 18.57 -3.01
CA GLU A 248 14.91 18.94 -4.41
C GLU A 248 13.90 20.00 -4.83
N VAL A 249 14.38 21.24 -5.07
CA VAL A 249 13.55 22.35 -5.53
C VAL A 249 13.17 22.13 -6.99
N ILE A 250 11.87 22.02 -7.26
CA ILE A 250 11.31 21.81 -8.61
C ILE A 250 10.78 23.11 -9.20
N LEU A 251 10.11 23.92 -8.39
CA LEU A 251 9.65 25.25 -8.79
C LEU A 251 10.30 26.30 -7.88
N ASP A 252 10.79 27.37 -8.48
CA ASP A 252 11.49 28.44 -7.77
C ASP A 252 10.91 29.79 -8.19
N ASN A 253 10.11 30.39 -7.32
CA ASN A 253 9.46 31.69 -7.53
C ASN A 253 8.66 31.76 -8.86
N TYR A 254 7.94 30.69 -9.16
CA TYR A 254 7.20 30.51 -10.41
C TYR A 254 5.84 31.21 -10.35
N SER A 255 5.52 32.02 -11.39
CA SER A 255 4.23 32.67 -11.50
C SER A 255 3.59 32.41 -12.85
N LEU A 256 2.31 32.03 -12.88
CA LEU A 256 1.54 31.75 -14.09
C LEU A 256 0.11 32.16 -13.90
N LYS A 257 -0.49 32.81 -14.92
CA LYS A 257 -1.90 33.17 -14.92
C LYS A 257 -2.64 32.51 -16.07
N LEU A 258 -3.67 31.74 -15.75
CA LEU A 258 -4.54 31.04 -16.68
C LEU A 258 -5.79 31.89 -16.95
N GLN A 259 -5.94 32.34 -18.18
CA GLN A 259 -7.10 33.13 -18.57
C GLN A 259 -8.32 32.25 -18.85
N PRO A 260 -9.52 32.64 -18.41
CA PRO A 260 -10.74 31.87 -18.67
C PRO A 260 -11.02 31.74 -20.17
N GLY A 261 -11.49 30.58 -20.59
CA GLY A 261 -11.87 30.32 -21.98
C GLY A 261 -10.69 30.26 -22.97
N LYS A 262 -9.45 30.11 -22.48
CA LYS A 262 -8.23 30.04 -23.28
C LYS A 262 -7.53 28.70 -23.15
N ILE A 263 -6.79 28.32 -24.17
CA ILE A 263 -5.84 27.22 -24.11
C ILE A 263 -4.46 27.79 -23.78
N THR A 264 -3.95 27.46 -22.60
CA THR A 264 -2.59 27.81 -22.19
C THR A 264 -1.68 26.61 -22.40
N GLY A 265 -0.69 26.74 -23.28
CA GLY A 265 0.36 25.76 -23.49
C GLY A 265 1.53 25.99 -22.54
N ILE A 266 2.04 24.93 -21.94
CA ILE A 266 3.30 24.97 -21.16
C ILE A 266 4.27 24.02 -21.84
N HIS A 267 5.29 24.60 -22.48
CA HIS A 267 6.33 23.87 -23.19
C HIS A 267 7.62 23.86 -22.36
N GLY A 268 8.43 22.83 -22.51
CA GLY A 268 9.74 22.75 -21.84
C GLY A 268 10.28 21.32 -21.80
N ALA A 269 11.54 21.18 -21.41
CA ALA A 269 12.22 19.89 -21.32
C ALA A 269 11.59 18.97 -20.28
N SER A 270 11.85 17.66 -20.41
CA SER A 270 11.45 16.69 -19.37
C SER A 270 12.13 17.05 -18.04
N GLY A 271 11.39 16.98 -16.94
CA GLY A 271 11.90 17.34 -15.61
C GLY A 271 11.87 18.85 -15.28
N SER A 272 11.36 19.72 -16.16
CA SER A 272 11.32 21.17 -15.89
C SER A 272 10.25 21.60 -14.86
N GLY A 273 9.43 20.68 -14.31
CA GLY A 273 8.43 21.00 -13.29
C GLY A 273 6.98 21.12 -13.80
N LYS A 274 6.71 20.90 -15.10
CA LYS A 274 5.38 21.05 -15.71
C LYS A 274 4.28 20.22 -15.05
N SER A 275 4.51 18.93 -14.90
CA SER A 275 3.57 18.02 -14.24
C SER A 275 3.39 18.36 -12.75
N THR A 276 4.45 18.86 -12.10
CA THR A 276 4.38 19.33 -10.71
C THR A 276 3.43 20.53 -10.59
N LEU A 277 3.52 21.48 -11.52
CA LEU A 277 2.60 22.62 -11.53
C LEU A 277 1.13 22.18 -11.66
N LEU A 278 0.83 21.21 -12.54
CA LEU A 278 -0.54 20.66 -12.66
C LEU A 278 -0.99 19.98 -11.35
N LYS A 279 -0.11 19.25 -10.70
CA LYS A 279 -0.39 18.61 -9.40
C LYS A 279 -0.65 19.62 -8.28
N LEU A 280 0.00 20.79 -8.33
CA LEU A 280 -0.23 21.89 -7.39
C LEU A 280 -1.57 22.60 -7.65
N LEU A 281 -1.95 22.79 -8.92
CA LEU A 281 -3.29 23.28 -9.29
C LEU A 281 -4.38 22.34 -8.74
N MET A 282 -4.19 21.01 -8.92
CA MET A 282 -5.05 19.99 -8.35
C MET A 282 -4.96 19.86 -6.82
N ARG A 283 -4.11 20.61 -6.16
CA ARG A 283 -3.83 20.47 -4.73
C ARG A 283 -3.56 19.02 -4.31
N PHE A 284 -2.76 18.30 -5.10
CA PHE A 284 -2.20 17.02 -4.64
C PHE A 284 -1.03 17.23 -3.66
N TRP A 285 -0.48 18.45 -3.66
CA TRP A 285 0.54 18.96 -2.77
C TRP A 285 0.24 20.42 -2.44
N ASP A 286 0.59 20.88 -1.25
CA ASP A 286 0.56 22.28 -0.88
C ASP A 286 1.93 22.93 -1.18
N VAL A 287 1.94 24.19 -1.63
CA VAL A 287 3.16 24.93 -1.89
C VAL A 287 3.87 25.31 -0.60
N GLN A 288 5.23 25.33 -0.62
CA GLN A 288 6.02 25.80 0.52
C GLN A 288 6.04 27.33 0.63
N ASP A 289 6.07 28.02 -0.51
CA ASP A 289 5.98 29.48 -0.57
C ASP A 289 5.13 29.92 -1.76
N GLY A 290 4.53 31.10 -1.68
CA GLY A 290 3.58 31.59 -2.67
C GLY A 290 2.14 31.05 -2.50
N SER A 291 1.36 31.16 -3.55
CA SER A 291 -0.03 30.71 -3.54
C SER A 291 -0.46 30.14 -4.90
N VAL A 292 -1.40 29.21 -4.84
CA VAL A 292 -2.13 28.69 -6.01
C VAL A 292 -3.59 28.97 -5.79
N SER A 293 -4.25 29.63 -6.74
CA SER A 293 -5.65 29.98 -6.68
C SER A 293 -6.42 29.44 -7.89
N VAL A 294 -7.65 29.01 -7.65
CA VAL A 294 -8.63 28.60 -8.67
C VAL A 294 -9.88 29.43 -8.42
N ASP A 295 -10.40 30.02 -9.48
CA ASP A 295 -11.57 30.91 -9.41
C ASP A 295 -11.41 32.03 -8.38
N GLY A 296 -10.21 32.62 -8.30
CA GLY A 296 -9.87 33.70 -7.38
C GLY A 296 -9.71 33.31 -5.92
N THR A 297 -9.85 32.01 -5.59
CA THR A 297 -9.71 31.50 -4.22
C THR A 297 -8.51 30.60 -4.10
N ASP A 298 -7.70 30.78 -3.04
CA ASP A 298 -6.57 29.89 -2.74
C ASP A 298 -7.05 28.45 -2.57
N VAL A 299 -6.43 27.51 -3.29
CA VAL A 299 -6.81 26.08 -3.29
C VAL A 299 -6.81 25.47 -1.88
N ARG A 300 -6.02 26.02 -0.94
CA ARG A 300 -5.96 25.64 0.47
C ARG A 300 -7.21 26.05 1.27
N LYS A 301 -8.12 26.81 0.68
CA LYS A 301 -9.38 27.28 1.30
C LYS A 301 -10.63 26.74 0.61
N ILE A 302 -10.47 26.05 -0.51
CA ILE A 302 -11.60 25.49 -1.27
C ILE A 302 -11.89 24.08 -0.71
N PRO A 303 -13.16 23.75 -0.40
CA PRO A 303 -13.55 22.38 -0.06
C PRO A 303 -13.06 21.41 -1.13
N THR A 304 -12.42 20.32 -0.72
CA THR A 304 -11.76 19.39 -1.65
C THR A 304 -12.71 18.88 -2.73
N LYS A 305 -13.95 18.54 -2.36
CA LYS A 305 -14.98 18.10 -3.31
C LYS A 305 -15.27 19.17 -4.36
N HIS A 306 -15.47 20.44 -3.93
CA HIS A 306 -15.75 21.54 -4.82
C HIS A 306 -14.59 21.82 -5.79
N LEU A 307 -13.35 21.75 -5.31
CA LEU A 307 -12.17 21.86 -6.17
C LEU A 307 -12.18 20.77 -7.25
N ARG A 308 -12.49 19.51 -6.89
CA ARG A 308 -12.60 18.39 -7.84
C ARG A 308 -13.71 18.57 -8.87
N ASP A 309 -14.81 19.20 -8.49
CA ASP A 309 -15.93 19.51 -9.40
C ASP A 309 -15.55 20.59 -10.43
N MET A 310 -14.60 21.50 -10.08
CA MET A 310 -14.13 22.57 -10.96
C MET A 310 -13.03 22.17 -11.92
N GLU A 311 -12.36 21.05 -11.73
CA GLU A 311 -11.16 20.69 -12.49
C GLU A 311 -11.13 19.22 -12.93
N SER A 312 -10.49 18.95 -14.06
CA SER A 312 -10.22 17.61 -14.54
C SER A 312 -8.75 17.48 -14.92
N TYR A 313 -8.13 16.38 -14.55
CA TYR A 313 -6.72 16.13 -14.80
C TYR A 313 -6.52 14.83 -15.60
N VAL A 314 -5.94 14.97 -16.78
CA VAL A 314 -5.49 13.84 -17.60
C VAL A 314 -4.00 13.67 -17.39
N THR A 315 -3.64 12.57 -16.78
CA THR A 315 -2.25 12.20 -16.49
C THR A 315 -1.52 11.69 -17.73
N GLN A 316 -0.19 11.78 -17.74
CA GLN A 316 0.66 11.26 -18.82
C GLN A 316 0.40 9.76 -19.08
N GLU A 317 0.19 8.98 -18.00
CA GLU A 317 -0.23 7.58 -18.07
C GLU A 317 -1.64 7.43 -17.53
N THR A 318 -2.58 7.04 -18.38
CA THR A 318 -3.98 6.81 -17.97
C THR A 318 -4.12 5.40 -17.39
N HIS A 319 -4.51 5.33 -16.13
CA HIS A 319 -4.85 4.06 -15.48
C HIS A 319 -6.32 3.69 -15.72
N LEU A 320 -6.54 2.42 -16.07
CA LEU A 320 -7.87 1.85 -16.26
C LEU A 320 -8.14 0.80 -15.19
N PHE A 321 -9.38 0.76 -14.74
CA PHE A 321 -9.87 -0.24 -13.81
C PHE A 321 -10.31 -1.50 -14.53
N HIS A 322 -10.21 -2.64 -13.87
CA HIS A 322 -10.76 -3.92 -14.38
C HIS A 322 -12.29 -3.86 -14.36
N ASP A 323 -12.84 -3.23 -15.39
CA ASP A 323 -14.27 -2.99 -15.58
C ASP A 323 -14.53 -2.75 -17.08
N SER A 324 -15.78 -2.53 -17.47
CA SER A 324 -16.14 -2.17 -18.83
C SER A 324 -15.54 -0.83 -19.27
N ILE A 325 -15.35 -0.63 -20.57
CA ILE A 325 -14.91 0.66 -21.13
C ILE A 325 -15.90 1.77 -20.77
N ALA A 326 -17.22 1.48 -20.79
CA ALA A 326 -18.24 2.42 -20.39
C ALA A 326 -18.03 2.90 -18.95
N ASN A 327 -17.86 1.99 -18.00
CA ASN A 327 -17.65 2.31 -16.59
C ASN A 327 -16.33 3.04 -16.38
N ASN A 328 -15.29 2.66 -17.13
CA ASN A 328 -14.01 3.38 -17.10
C ASN A 328 -14.14 4.84 -17.56
N ILE A 329 -15.02 5.16 -18.47
CA ILE A 329 -15.30 6.56 -18.87
C ILE A 329 -16.22 7.23 -17.84
N ALA A 330 -17.28 6.53 -17.41
CA ALA A 330 -18.30 7.04 -16.49
C ALA A 330 -17.79 7.39 -15.09
N ILE A 331 -16.59 6.95 -14.71
CA ILE A 331 -15.97 7.33 -13.42
C ILE A 331 -15.86 8.84 -13.23
N ALA A 332 -15.77 9.59 -14.33
CA ALA A 332 -15.70 11.06 -14.31
C ALA A 332 -17.05 11.72 -14.00
N LYS A 333 -18.17 11.04 -14.27
CA LYS A 333 -19.54 11.50 -14.00
C LYS A 333 -20.41 10.30 -13.65
N PRO A 334 -20.48 9.91 -12.35
CA PRO A 334 -21.32 8.81 -11.91
C PRO A 334 -22.78 9.04 -12.31
N GLY A 335 -23.37 8.03 -12.95
CA GLY A 335 -24.75 8.13 -13.44
C GLY A 335 -24.92 8.75 -14.84
N ALA A 336 -23.81 9.02 -15.56
CA ALA A 336 -23.86 9.47 -16.95
C ALA A 336 -24.63 8.48 -17.84
N SER A 337 -25.45 9.01 -18.75
CA SER A 337 -26.17 8.21 -19.73
C SER A 337 -25.22 7.60 -20.76
N ARG A 338 -25.69 6.54 -21.43
CA ARG A 338 -24.90 5.90 -22.51
C ARG A 338 -24.57 6.88 -23.63
N GLU A 339 -25.49 7.77 -23.94
CA GLU A 339 -25.36 8.81 -24.94
C GLU A 339 -24.26 9.81 -24.60
N GLU A 340 -24.23 10.28 -23.34
CA GLU A 340 -23.18 11.19 -22.85
C GLU A 340 -21.79 10.54 -22.93
N ILE A 341 -21.67 9.25 -22.51
CA ILE A 341 -20.43 8.48 -22.62
C ILE A 341 -19.98 8.36 -24.07
N MET A 342 -20.91 8.05 -24.99
CA MET A 342 -20.60 7.92 -26.41
C MET A 342 -20.19 9.26 -27.04
N GLU A 343 -20.81 10.37 -26.64
CA GLU A 343 -20.44 11.69 -27.11
C GLU A 343 -19.04 12.10 -26.62
N ALA A 344 -18.72 11.86 -25.36
CA ALA A 344 -17.39 12.09 -24.81
C ALA A 344 -16.32 11.25 -25.53
N ALA A 345 -16.62 9.98 -25.80
CA ALA A 345 -15.74 9.08 -26.52
C ALA A 345 -15.53 9.52 -28.00
N LYS A 346 -16.56 10.08 -28.66
CA LYS A 346 -16.42 10.66 -30.00
C LYS A 346 -15.49 11.87 -30.00
N LYS A 347 -15.65 12.78 -29.03
CA LYS A 347 -14.78 13.95 -28.87
C LYS A 347 -13.32 13.54 -28.62
N ALA A 348 -13.11 12.42 -27.92
CA ALA A 348 -11.78 11.84 -27.65
C ALA A 348 -11.26 10.93 -28.78
N SER A 349 -11.95 10.82 -29.91
CA SER A 349 -11.55 9.96 -31.07
C SER A 349 -11.33 8.49 -30.70
N ILE A 350 -12.10 7.94 -29.73
CA ILE A 350 -12.00 6.55 -29.32
C ILE A 350 -13.27 5.72 -29.66
N HIS A 351 -14.38 6.41 -30.00
CA HIS A 351 -15.67 5.78 -30.28
C HIS A 351 -15.58 4.69 -31.34
N ASP A 352 -15.01 5.02 -32.50
CA ASP A 352 -14.95 4.10 -33.63
C ASP A 352 -14.15 2.85 -33.28
N PHE A 353 -13.05 2.99 -32.57
CA PHE A 353 -12.28 1.85 -32.05
C PHE A 353 -13.13 0.99 -31.11
N ILE A 354 -13.84 1.61 -30.13
CA ILE A 354 -14.69 0.88 -29.20
C ILE A 354 -15.75 0.06 -29.96
N MET A 355 -16.31 0.61 -31.03
CA MET A 355 -17.33 -0.08 -31.84
C MET A 355 -16.76 -1.27 -32.67
N THR A 356 -15.44 -1.36 -32.82
CA THR A 356 -14.80 -2.55 -33.44
C THR A 356 -14.67 -3.72 -32.47
N LEU A 357 -14.80 -3.47 -31.17
CA LEU A 357 -14.64 -4.49 -30.15
C LEU A 357 -15.89 -5.40 -30.07
N PRO A 358 -15.76 -6.69 -29.74
CA PRO A 358 -16.87 -7.65 -29.77
C PRO A 358 -18.09 -7.27 -28.92
N LYS A 359 -17.86 -6.58 -27.77
CA LYS A 359 -18.91 -6.11 -26.86
C LYS A 359 -19.03 -4.58 -26.85
N GLY A 360 -18.34 -3.88 -27.78
CA GLY A 360 -18.34 -2.42 -27.82
C GLY A 360 -17.94 -1.81 -26.47
N TYR A 361 -18.75 -0.90 -25.97
CA TYR A 361 -18.53 -0.23 -24.69
C TYR A 361 -18.62 -1.14 -23.46
N ASP A 362 -19.24 -2.30 -23.59
CA ASP A 362 -19.36 -3.29 -22.51
C ASP A 362 -18.19 -4.30 -22.54
N THR A 363 -17.16 -4.02 -23.34
CA THR A 363 -15.91 -4.77 -23.33
C THR A 363 -15.18 -4.52 -22.02
N GLU A 364 -14.86 -5.59 -21.31
CA GLU A 364 -14.07 -5.53 -20.09
C GLU A 364 -12.60 -5.26 -20.42
N VAL A 365 -12.02 -4.31 -19.73
CA VAL A 365 -10.60 -4.00 -19.79
C VAL A 365 -9.88 -4.97 -18.86
N GLY A 366 -8.86 -5.68 -19.38
CA GLY A 366 -8.05 -6.58 -18.55
C GLY A 366 -7.32 -5.88 -17.40
N GLU A 367 -6.67 -6.65 -16.54
CA GLU A 367 -5.89 -6.10 -15.44
C GLU A 367 -4.91 -5.01 -15.97
N LEU A 368 -4.92 -3.83 -15.31
CA LEU A 368 -4.11 -2.67 -15.69
C LEU A 368 -4.26 -2.19 -17.14
N GLY A 369 -5.34 -2.63 -17.84
CA GLY A 369 -5.59 -2.24 -19.21
C GLY A 369 -4.71 -2.94 -20.25
N ASP A 370 -4.10 -4.09 -19.95
CA ASP A 370 -3.15 -4.80 -20.82
C ASP A 370 -3.69 -5.16 -22.21
N THR A 371 -5.00 -5.12 -22.39
CA THR A 371 -5.66 -5.37 -23.69
C THR A 371 -5.72 -4.15 -24.61
N LEU A 372 -5.38 -2.96 -24.11
CA LEU A 372 -5.44 -1.70 -24.85
C LEU A 372 -4.04 -1.09 -25.03
N SER A 373 -3.80 -0.53 -26.21
CA SER A 373 -2.57 0.23 -26.48
C SER A 373 -2.49 1.51 -25.63
N GLY A 374 -1.29 2.06 -25.45
CA GLY A 374 -1.07 3.31 -24.70
C GLY A 374 -1.90 4.47 -25.24
N GLY A 375 -2.04 4.57 -26.59
CA GLY A 375 -2.87 5.60 -27.22
C GLY A 375 -4.36 5.43 -26.96
N GLU A 376 -4.87 4.22 -26.89
CA GLU A 376 -6.27 3.93 -26.55
C GLU A 376 -6.58 4.25 -25.09
N LYS A 377 -5.70 3.87 -24.17
CA LYS A 377 -5.79 4.25 -22.74
C LYS A 377 -5.84 5.78 -22.58
N GLN A 378 -4.95 6.48 -23.27
CA GLN A 378 -4.86 7.94 -23.21
C GLN A 378 -6.14 8.62 -23.74
N ARG A 379 -6.72 8.12 -24.84
CA ARG A 379 -8.00 8.64 -25.38
C ARG A 379 -9.17 8.37 -24.42
N ILE A 380 -9.16 7.27 -23.67
CA ILE A 380 -10.15 7.04 -22.60
C ILE A 380 -10.00 8.08 -21.50
N GLY A 381 -8.76 8.40 -21.09
CA GLY A 381 -8.48 9.48 -20.14
C GLY A 381 -9.01 10.84 -20.58
N ILE A 382 -8.82 11.16 -21.87
CA ILE A 382 -9.36 12.39 -22.47
C ILE A 382 -10.90 12.36 -22.53
N ALA A 383 -11.51 11.20 -22.82
CA ALA A 383 -12.97 11.05 -22.78
C ALA A 383 -13.53 11.32 -21.37
N ARG A 384 -12.83 10.90 -20.30
CA ARG A 384 -13.18 11.26 -18.92
C ARG A 384 -13.21 12.77 -18.72
N ALA A 385 -12.18 13.50 -19.20
CA ALA A 385 -12.12 14.96 -19.06
C ALA A 385 -13.23 15.67 -19.84
N PHE A 386 -13.64 15.15 -20.99
CA PHE A 386 -14.78 15.69 -21.72
C PHE A 386 -16.12 15.41 -21.05
N LEU A 387 -16.27 14.23 -20.42
CA LEU A 387 -17.50 13.83 -19.72
C LEU A 387 -17.69 14.60 -18.40
N HIS A 388 -16.61 14.97 -17.72
CA HIS A 388 -16.66 15.64 -16.41
C HIS A 388 -17.31 17.03 -16.43
N GLU A 389 -17.33 17.71 -17.60
CA GLU A 389 -17.98 19.01 -17.79
C GLU A 389 -17.50 20.16 -16.87
N CYS A 390 -16.29 20.06 -16.29
CA CYS A 390 -15.69 21.09 -15.44
C CYS A 390 -15.20 22.32 -16.24
N PRO A 391 -15.03 23.50 -15.60
CA PRO A 391 -14.53 24.71 -16.26
C PRO A 391 -13.03 24.70 -16.54
N LEU A 392 -12.22 23.91 -15.81
CA LEU A 392 -10.78 23.82 -15.95
C LEU A 392 -10.34 22.40 -16.32
N ILE A 393 -9.62 22.26 -17.43
CA ILE A 393 -9.06 20.97 -17.88
C ILE A 393 -7.55 21.07 -17.88
N LEU A 394 -6.88 20.18 -17.18
CA LEU A 394 -5.44 20.03 -17.05
C LEU A 394 -4.99 18.77 -17.81
N LEU A 395 -4.10 18.93 -18.78
CA LEU A 395 -3.65 17.86 -19.66
C LEU A 395 -2.13 17.72 -19.59
N ASP A 396 -1.66 16.59 -19.08
CA ASP A 396 -0.24 16.28 -18.98
C ASP A 396 0.19 15.34 -20.10
N GLU A 397 0.86 15.88 -21.10
CA GLU A 397 1.30 15.20 -22.31
C GLU A 397 0.21 14.34 -23.01
N PRO A 398 -0.99 14.88 -23.28
CA PRO A 398 -2.16 14.10 -23.69
C PRO A 398 -2.02 13.45 -25.08
N THR A 399 -0.97 13.76 -25.82
CA THR A 399 -0.77 13.26 -27.20
C THR A 399 0.55 12.47 -27.36
N SER A 400 1.26 12.19 -26.26
CA SER A 400 2.59 11.54 -26.30
C SER A 400 2.58 10.18 -26.99
N ASN A 401 1.51 9.39 -26.80
CA ASN A 401 1.34 8.03 -27.32
C ASN A 401 0.42 7.97 -28.56
N LEU A 402 0.15 9.09 -29.24
CA LEU A 402 -0.76 9.17 -30.36
C LEU A 402 -0.02 9.36 -31.68
N ASP A 403 -0.59 8.81 -32.75
CA ASP A 403 -0.22 9.14 -34.11
C ASP A 403 -0.74 10.54 -34.49
N SER A 404 -0.17 11.11 -35.56
CA SER A 404 -0.47 12.49 -35.98
C SER A 404 -1.93 12.73 -36.37
N LEU A 405 -2.66 11.70 -36.83
CA LEU A 405 -4.08 11.83 -37.20
C LEU A 405 -4.95 11.96 -35.93
N ASN A 406 -4.77 11.05 -34.98
CA ASN A 406 -5.49 11.08 -33.71
C ASN A 406 -5.12 12.31 -32.86
N GLU A 407 -3.83 12.71 -32.86
CA GLU A 407 -3.38 13.96 -32.27
C GLU A 407 -4.16 15.15 -32.84
N GLY A 408 -4.24 15.28 -34.19
CA GLY A 408 -4.96 16.37 -34.84
C GLY A 408 -6.45 16.42 -34.48
N ILE A 409 -7.14 15.28 -34.40
CA ILE A 409 -8.57 15.22 -34.02
C ILE A 409 -8.77 15.67 -32.56
N ILE A 410 -7.93 15.19 -31.66
CA ILE A 410 -8.02 15.56 -30.24
C ILE A 410 -7.74 17.05 -30.04
N LEU A 411 -6.68 17.58 -30.66
CA LEU A 411 -6.36 18.99 -30.56
C LEU A 411 -7.47 19.89 -31.12
N LYS A 412 -8.14 19.45 -32.20
CA LYS A 412 -9.34 20.13 -32.70
C LYS A 412 -10.49 20.10 -31.70
N SER A 413 -10.78 18.93 -31.10
CA SER A 413 -11.83 18.78 -30.10
C SER A 413 -11.55 19.64 -28.85
N LEU A 414 -10.29 19.74 -28.42
CA LEU A 414 -9.87 20.62 -27.33
C LEU A 414 -10.10 22.08 -27.70
N LYS A 415 -9.76 22.53 -28.91
CA LYS A 415 -9.98 23.88 -29.37
C LYS A 415 -11.47 24.26 -29.43
N GLU A 416 -12.32 23.33 -29.81
CA GLU A 416 -13.77 23.53 -29.79
C GLU A 416 -14.33 23.62 -28.38
N SER A 417 -13.81 22.80 -27.46
CA SER A 417 -14.20 22.77 -26.05
C SER A 417 -13.73 24.00 -25.26
N ALA A 418 -12.56 24.56 -25.60
CA ALA A 418 -11.97 25.72 -24.93
C ALA A 418 -12.80 27.01 -25.10
N LYS A 419 -13.76 27.07 -26.02
CA LYS A 419 -14.70 28.20 -26.12
C LYS A 419 -15.56 28.39 -24.87
N LYS A 420 -15.68 27.36 -24.04
CA LYS A 420 -16.46 27.33 -22.79
C LYS A 420 -15.65 26.88 -21.57
N LYS A 421 -14.42 26.45 -21.76
CA LYS A 421 -13.58 25.85 -20.72
C LYS A 421 -12.16 26.42 -20.81
N THR A 422 -11.49 26.53 -19.69
CA THR A 422 -10.06 26.86 -19.62
C THR A 422 -9.27 25.58 -19.73
N VAL A 423 -8.27 25.54 -20.62
CA VAL A 423 -7.46 24.34 -20.85
C VAL A 423 -5.99 24.66 -20.59
N VAL A 424 -5.34 23.83 -19.80
CA VAL A 424 -3.88 23.84 -19.64
C VAL A 424 -3.31 22.62 -20.34
N LEU A 425 -2.41 22.82 -21.27
CA LEU A 425 -1.82 21.80 -22.10
C LEU A 425 -0.32 21.76 -21.88
N VAL A 426 0.16 20.73 -21.23
CA VAL A 426 1.59 20.49 -21.04
C VAL A 426 2.09 19.54 -22.12
N SER A 427 3.14 19.92 -22.84
CA SER A 427 3.80 19.05 -23.82
C SER A 427 5.22 19.50 -24.12
N HIS A 428 6.06 18.56 -24.53
CA HIS A 428 7.38 18.80 -25.10
C HIS A 428 7.35 18.88 -26.64
N ARG A 429 6.16 18.67 -27.27
CA ARG A 429 5.96 18.69 -28.72
C ARG A 429 5.51 20.09 -29.18
N VAL A 430 6.23 20.69 -30.11
CA VAL A 430 5.86 21.97 -30.73
C VAL A 430 4.52 21.86 -31.48
N SER A 431 4.23 20.72 -32.12
CA SER A 431 2.96 20.49 -32.83
C SER A 431 1.75 20.65 -31.92
N THR A 432 1.85 20.14 -30.69
CA THR A 432 0.80 20.22 -29.68
C THR A 432 0.57 21.66 -29.20
N MET A 433 1.61 22.48 -29.17
CA MET A 433 1.52 23.91 -28.76
C MET A 433 0.80 24.79 -29.81
N ASN A 434 0.68 24.35 -31.06
CA ASN A 434 0.03 25.14 -32.11
C ASN A 434 -1.47 25.42 -31.88
N VAL A 435 -2.11 24.71 -30.94
CA VAL A 435 -3.52 24.97 -30.58
C VAL A 435 -3.68 25.92 -29.42
N ALA A 436 -2.60 26.20 -28.70
CA ALA A 436 -2.59 27.09 -27.56
C ALA A 436 -2.77 28.57 -28.00
N ASP A 437 -3.58 29.32 -27.22
CA ASP A 437 -3.75 30.77 -27.39
C ASP A 437 -2.53 31.53 -26.82
N VAL A 438 -1.96 30.97 -25.76
CA VAL A 438 -0.77 31.50 -25.07
C VAL A 438 0.16 30.34 -24.76
N VAL A 439 1.45 30.50 -25.04
CA VAL A 439 2.47 29.49 -24.73
C VAL A 439 3.47 30.08 -23.77
N TYR A 440 3.74 29.37 -22.69
CA TYR A 440 4.80 29.67 -21.74
C TYR A 440 5.90 28.63 -21.89
N GLU A 441 7.14 29.09 -21.94
CA GLU A 441 8.31 28.22 -21.86
C GLU A 441 8.68 28.02 -20.39
N MET A 442 8.97 26.80 -20.00
CA MET A 442 9.39 26.47 -18.65
C MET A 442 10.77 25.81 -18.66
N GLU A 443 11.75 26.49 -18.12
CA GLU A 443 13.12 26.00 -17.98
C GLU A 443 13.52 25.95 -16.50
N ASN A 444 13.90 24.76 -16.02
CA ASN A 444 14.35 24.51 -14.63
C ASN A 444 13.45 25.15 -13.55
N GLY A 445 12.14 24.96 -13.69
CA GLY A 445 11.16 25.48 -12.72
C GLY A 445 10.92 26.99 -12.76
N ARG A 446 11.36 27.68 -13.83
CA ARG A 446 11.18 29.11 -14.06
C ARG A 446 10.53 29.36 -15.42
N ILE A 447 9.80 30.46 -15.54
CA ILE A 447 9.34 30.95 -16.86
C ILE A 447 10.53 31.64 -17.54
N SER A 448 10.82 31.24 -18.78
CA SER A 448 11.77 31.92 -19.66
C SER A 448 11.05 32.78 -20.69
#